data_c0c900143dfed8b839ef68dead6dbf52
#
_entry.id   c0c900143dfed8b839ef68dead6dbf52
#
_cell.length_a   1.000
_cell.length_b   1.000
_cell.length_c   1.000
_cell.angle_alpha   90.00
_cell.angle_beta   90.00
_cell.angle_gamma   90.00
#
_symmetry.space_group_name_H-M   'P 1'
#
loop_
_entity.id
_entity.type
_entity.pdbx_description
1 polymer ?
#
loop_
_entity_poly.entity_id
_entity_poly.type
_entity_poly.pdbx_seq_one_letter_code
_entity_poly.pdbx_strand_id
1 'polypeptide(L)'
;MTRKTILLFTLIAAVATFPLAASAQSDAVPAWIKNTAGWWANDQISETEFVNSMEYLIDSGIIDVSSEQNFDVTELTIGFIPSEKADELTPKAESFARFLESEFNGKVDVKIVVPSNYEIIIEGLKFGHIDAAFMDTGPGWIAYDRANAEVVMAEVKKGKVGYYATVWQRADSNYSSIDEAIGNKVAFTSITGSSGFVRPVGTLVDRGLITVDGDDIVALKKALNDSFEYHVFGGGYKAALELLLNGSVEMAFGSDIAPEKYLTPEQQAQLKKVDTLGLVPSHVFVVSDSLSDKTKQHLVDSMVKLNHQDYNQILKDVYGADALLPTTAEMHIGNFGQYLDLLPGIEKATFDKKNYDLPK
;
A
#
# COMPACT_ATOMS: atom_id res chain seq x y z
N MET A 1 -37.28 -53.20 -12.11
CA MET A 1 -36.82 -53.42 -10.72
C MET A 1 -35.38 -53.88 -10.78
N THR A 2 -34.42 -52.98 -10.67
CA THR A 2 -33.01 -53.29 -10.66
C THR A 2 -32.43 -52.74 -9.37
N ARG A 3 -32.01 -53.66 -8.49
CA ARG A 3 -31.40 -53.36 -7.18
C ARG A 3 -29.99 -52.79 -7.41
N LYS A 4 -29.77 -51.56 -6.97
CA LYS A 4 -28.41 -50.99 -6.82
C LYS A 4 -27.84 -51.54 -5.52
N THR A 5 -26.78 -52.34 -5.65
CA THR A 5 -25.97 -52.84 -4.54
C THR A 5 -25.03 -51.71 -4.09
N ILE A 6 -25.26 -51.20 -2.91
CA ILE A 6 -24.36 -50.25 -2.24
C ILE A 6 -23.24 -51.09 -1.66
N LEU A 7 -22.02 -51.02 -2.21
CA LEU A 7 -20.80 -51.53 -1.61
C LEU A 7 -20.34 -50.56 -0.55
N LEU A 8 -20.56 -50.94 0.70
CA LEU A 8 -20.01 -50.28 1.88
C LEU A 8 -18.56 -50.72 2.01
N PHE A 9 -17.59 -49.88 1.64
CA PHE A 9 -16.21 -50.14 1.94
C PHE A 9 -15.96 -49.82 3.40
N THR A 10 -15.99 -50.83 4.23
CA THR A 10 -15.46 -50.77 5.60
C THR A 10 -13.93 -50.76 5.50
N LEU A 11 -13.33 -49.64 5.80
CA LEU A 11 -11.88 -49.51 5.96
C LEU A 11 -11.51 -50.22 7.26
N ILE A 12 -10.98 -51.43 7.16
CA ILE A 12 -10.43 -52.18 8.30
C ILE A 12 -9.08 -51.52 8.61
N ALA A 13 -9.01 -50.80 9.73
CA ALA A 13 -7.76 -50.33 10.31
C ALA A 13 -6.96 -51.53 10.82
N ALA A 14 -6.05 -52.01 10.01
CA ALA A 14 -5.04 -52.97 10.48
C ALA A 14 -4.01 -52.19 11.31
N VAL A 15 -4.14 -52.27 12.65
CA VAL A 15 -3.11 -51.81 13.58
C VAL A 15 -1.94 -52.79 13.47
N ALA A 16 -0.98 -52.46 12.63
CA ALA A 16 0.31 -53.14 12.56
C ALA A 16 1.19 -52.57 13.68
N THR A 17 1.39 -53.35 14.72
CA THR A 17 2.41 -53.08 15.75
C THR A 17 3.78 -53.26 15.13
N PHE A 18 4.49 -52.16 14.84
CA PHE A 18 5.87 -52.18 14.44
C PHE A 18 6.79 -52.02 15.64
N PRO A 19 7.89 -52.80 15.74
CA PRO A 19 8.87 -52.63 16.79
C PRO A 19 9.69 -51.37 16.59
N LEU A 20 9.87 -50.60 17.66
CA LEU A 20 10.81 -49.46 17.70
C LEU A 20 12.24 -50.04 17.55
N ALA A 21 12.85 -49.81 16.41
CA ALA A 21 14.32 -49.84 16.27
C ALA A 21 14.78 -49.10 15.04
N ALA A 22 15.76 -48.26 15.25
CA ALA A 22 16.73 -47.73 14.32
C ALA A 22 16.40 -46.46 13.52
N SER A 23 17.15 -45.42 13.86
CA SER A 23 17.48 -44.24 13.06
C SER A 23 17.62 -44.55 11.56
N ALA A 24 16.59 -44.19 10.79
CA ALA A 24 16.69 -44.04 9.36
C ALA A 24 16.37 -42.56 9.06
N GLN A 25 17.24 -41.96 8.27
CA GLN A 25 17.06 -40.66 7.63
C GLN A 25 15.64 -40.63 7.03
N SER A 26 14.73 -39.87 7.63
CA SER A 26 13.35 -39.79 7.14
C SER A 26 13.33 -39.10 5.80
N ASP A 27 12.92 -39.82 4.74
CA ASP A 27 12.43 -39.15 3.54
C ASP A 27 11.40 -38.09 4.00
N ALA A 28 11.60 -36.84 3.61
CA ALA A 28 10.80 -35.70 4.04
C ALA A 28 9.29 -35.86 3.74
N VAL A 29 8.92 -36.80 2.86
CA VAL A 29 7.53 -37.13 2.52
C VAL A 29 7.33 -38.66 2.54
N PRO A 30 6.51 -39.21 3.44
CA PRO A 30 6.19 -40.65 3.48
C PRO A 30 5.65 -41.18 2.15
N ALA A 31 6.01 -42.42 1.80
CA ALA A 31 5.68 -43.01 0.51
C ALA A 31 4.16 -43.07 0.24
N TRP A 32 3.34 -43.26 1.26
CA TRP A 32 1.87 -43.30 1.10
C TRP A 32 1.26 -41.94 0.73
N ILE A 33 1.86 -40.80 1.14
CA ILE A 33 1.45 -39.46 0.72
C ILE A 33 1.72 -39.29 -0.78
N LYS A 34 2.87 -39.79 -1.26
CA LYS A 34 3.17 -39.80 -2.71
C LYS A 34 2.14 -40.63 -3.48
N ASN A 35 1.64 -41.74 -2.89
CA ASN A 35 0.59 -42.55 -3.52
C ASN A 35 -0.75 -41.76 -3.59
N THR A 36 -1.16 -41.07 -2.56
CA THR A 36 -2.40 -40.25 -2.54
C THR A 36 -2.33 -39.14 -3.60
N ALA A 37 -1.19 -38.45 -3.71
CA ALA A 37 -0.94 -37.48 -4.78
C ALA A 37 -0.97 -38.13 -6.17
N GLY A 38 -0.44 -39.36 -6.30
CA GLY A 38 -0.49 -40.13 -7.53
C GLY A 38 -1.92 -40.55 -7.94
N TRP A 39 -2.75 -40.94 -6.98
CA TRP A 39 -4.16 -41.25 -7.24
C TRP A 39 -4.97 -40.03 -7.70
N TRP A 40 -4.74 -38.86 -7.08
CA TRP A 40 -5.33 -37.61 -7.54
C TRP A 40 -4.84 -37.21 -8.94
N ALA A 41 -3.54 -37.28 -9.19
CA ALA A 41 -2.95 -36.97 -10.51
C ALA A 41 -3.42 -37.90 -11.64
N ASN A 42 -3.94 -39.10 -11.31
CA ASN A 42 -4.51 -40.06 -12.25
C ASN A 42 -6.04 -40.15 -12.20
N ASP A 43 -6.70 -39.12 -11.70
CA ASP A 43 -8.18 -39.02 -11.58
C ASP A 43 -8.82 -40.23 -10.83
N GLN A 44 -8.09 -40.90 -9.96
CA GLN A 44 -8.58 -42.03 -9.15
C GLN A 44 -9.30 -41.57 -7.89
N ILE A 45 -9.02 -40.35 -7.42
CA ILE A 45 -9.74 -39.67 -6.35
C ILE A 45 -10.06 -38.24 -6.82
N SER A 46 -11.16 -37.68 -6.31
CA SER A 46 -11.54 -36.30 -6.61
C SER A 46 -10.64 -35.29 -5.89
N GLU A 47 -10.63 -34.06 -6.36
CA GLU A 47 -9.93 -32.94 -5.73
C GLU A 47 -10.38 -32.76 -4.27
N THR A 48 -11.67 -32.83 -4.00
CA THR A 48 -12.24 -32.71 -2.65
C THR A 48 -11.74 -33.84 -1.73
N GLU A 49 -11.67 -35.08 -2.23
CA GLU A 49 -11.14 -36.21 -1.45
C GLU A 49 -9.65 -36.05 -1.16
N PHE A 50 -8.89 -35.52 -2.14
CA PHE A 50 -7.47 -35.21 -1.95
C PHE A 50 -7.26 -34.11 -0.91
N VAL A 51 -7.96 -32.98 -1.00
CA VAL A 51 -7.90 -31.85 -0.04
C VAL A 51 -8.29 -32.33 1.37
N ASN A 52 -9.42 -32.99 1.52
CA ASN A 52 -9.86 -33.52 2.83
C ASN A 52 -8.84 -34.50 3.44
N SER A 53 -8.16 -35.29 2.61
CA SER A 53 -7.11 -36.20 3.10
C SER A 53 -5.89 -35.43 3.60
N MET A 54 -5.50 -34.33 2.93
CA MET A 54 -4.41 -33.46 3.39
C MET A 54 -4.77 -32.73 4.69
N GLU A 55 -5.99 -32.17 4.78
CA GLU A 55 -6.49 -31.54 6.02
C GLU A 55 -6.44 -32.52 7.20
N TYR A 56 -6.95 -33.74 7.01
CA TYR A 56 -6.89 -34.77 8.06
C TYR A 56 -5.46 -35.08 8.53
N LEU A 57 -4.52 -35.11 7.59
CA LEU A 57 -3.12 -35.41 7.89
C LEU A 57 -2.43 -34.28 8.67
N ILE A 58 -2.79 -33.05 8.38
CA ILE A 58 -2.32 -31.85 9.09
C ILE A 58 -2.94 -31.82 10.49
N ASP A 59 -4.25 -31.94 10.59
CA ASP A 59 -5.00 -31.88 11.85
C ASP A 59 -4.62 -33.00 12.83
N SER A 60 -4.27 -34.18 12.29
CA SER A 60 -3.81 -35.32 13.11
C SER A 60 -2.31 -35.25 13.45
N GLY A 61 -1.58 -34.20 13.01
CA GLY A 61 -0.15 -34.06 13.24
C GLY A 61 0.73 -35.09 12.54
N ILE A 62 0.19 -35.82 11.55
CA ILE A 62 0.95 -36.82 10.76
C ILE A 62 1.81 -36.08 9.72
N ILE A 63 1.28 -35.01 9.14
CA ILE A 63 2.06 -34.01 8.40
C ILE A 63 2.18 -32.81 9.31
N ASP A 64 3.37 -32.61 9.81
CA ASP A 64 3.73 -31.37 10.45
C ASP A 64 4.05 -30.37 9.34
N VAL A 65 3.08 -29.52 8.97
CA VAL A 65 3.29 -28.37 8.09
C VAL A 65 3.88 -27.20 8.85
N SER A 66 3.97 -27.30 10.18
CA SER A 66 4.87 -26.50 10.97
C SER A 66 6.31 -26.99 10.69
N SER A 67 6.79 -26.88 9.45
CA SER A 67 8.22 -26.80 9.26
C SER A 67 8.70 -25.81 10.32
N GLU A 68 9.76 -26.11 11.06
CA GLU A 68 10.39 -25.13 11.92
C GLU A 68 10.53 -23.87 11.07
N GLN A 69 9.57 -22.95 11.21
CA GLN A 69 9.65 -21.66 10.56
C GLN A 69 10.75 -20.92 11.31
N ASN A 70 12.00 -21.29 10.98
CA ASN A 70 13.14 -20.52 11.37
C ASN A 70 13.14 -19.29 10.47
N PHE A 71 12.69 -18.20 11.03
CA PHE A 71 12.88 -16.89 10.43
C PHE A 71 14.35 -16.49 10.65
N ASP A 72 14.88 -15.75 9.70
CA ASP A 72 16.25 -15.20 9.77
C ASP A 72 16.33 -13.96 10.67
N VAL A 73 15.19 -13.54 11.23
CA VAL A 73 15.05 -12.42 12.16
C VAL A 73 14.44 -12.88 13.48
N THR A 74 14.82 -12.24 14.59
CA THR A 74 14.20 -12.39 15.92
C THR A 74 13.41 -11.16 16.33
N GLU A 75 13.48 -10.09 15.53
CA GLU A 75 12.79 -8.82 15.75
C GLU A 75 12.41 -8.23 14.39
N LEU A 76 11.24 -7.60 14.30
CA LEU A 76 10.77 -6.80 13.18
C LEU A 76 10.41 -5.41 13.65
N THR A 77 11.00 -4.40 13.05
CA THR A 77 10.67 -2.99 13.30
C THR A 77 9.74 -2.48 12.20
N ILE A 78 8.51 -2.11 12.56
CA ILE A 78 7.50 -1.61 11.63
C ILE A 78 7.32 -0.10 11.78
N GLY A 79 7.58 0.64 10.70
CA GLY A 79 7.41 2.08 10.61
C GLY A 79 5.97 2.49 10.26
N PHE A 80 5.49 3.57 10.87
CA PHE A 80 4.21 4.17 10.54
C PHE A 80 4.35 5.60 10.01
N ILE A 81 3.34 6.04 9.26
CA ILE A 81 3.30 7.37 8.64
C ILE A 81 3.47 8.48 9.68
N PRO A 82 4.36 9.47 9.46
CA PRO A 82 4.61 10.55 10.41
C PRO A 82 3.44 11.51 10.62
N SER A 83 2.36 11.39 9.83
CA SER A 83 1.16 12.25 9.92
C SER A 83 0.28 11.97 11.14
N GLU A 84 0.44 10.79 11.75
CA GLU A 84 -0.30 10.41 12.96
C GLU A 84 0.41 10.93 14.21
N LYS A 85 -0.37 11.27 15.23
CA LYS A 85 0.20 11.55 16.54
C LYS A 85 0.63 10.23 17.17
N ALA A 86 1.89 10.12 17.52
CA ALA A 86 2.46 8.90 18.10
C ALA A 86 1.64 8.40 19.31
N ASP A 87 1.20 9.32 20.18
CA ASP A 87 0.42 9.01 21.38
C ASP A 87 -0.96 8.40 21.07
N GLU A 88 -1.56 8.72 19.92
CA GLU A 88 -2.86 8.19 19.49
C GLU A 88 -2.69 6.85 18.75
N LEU A 89 -1.58 6.68 18.03
CA LEU A 89 -1.30 5.49 17.24
C LEU A 89 -0.74 4.34 18.08
N THR A 90 0.12 4.61 19.05
CA THR A 90 0.82 3.57 19.83
C THR A 90 -0.13 2.52 20.43
N PRO A 91 -1.23 2.87 21.11
CA PRO A 91 -2.13 1.86 21.68
C PRO A 91 -2.81 0.96 20.62
N LYS A 92 -3.10 1.53 19.43
CA LYS A 92 -3.70 0.79 18.31
C LYS A 92 -2.66 -0.13 17.66
N ALA A 93 -1.44 0.36 17.52
CA ALA A 93 -0.34 -0.37 16.93
C ALA A 93 0.13 -1.56 17.77
N GLU A 94 -0.07 -1.55 19.08
CA GLU A 94 0.17 -2.72 19.94
C GLU A 94 -0.68 -3.94 19.56
N SER A 95 -1.93 -3.75 19.13
CA SER A 95 -2.78 -4.85 18.67
C SER A 95 -2.27 -5.44 17.35
N PHE A 96 -1.76 -4.59 16.47
CA PHE A 96 -1.11 -5.00 15.23
C PHE A 96 0.21 -5.74 15.49
N ALA A 97 1.03 -5.25 16.42
CA ALA A 97 2.28 -5.93 16.82
C ALA A 97 1.99 -7.33 17.35
N ARG A 98 1.07 -7.47 18.32
CA ARG A 98 0.67 -8.78 18.86
C ARG A 98 0.10 -9.73 17.81
N PHE A 99 -0.66 -9.19 16.84
CA PHE A 99 -1.13 -9.99 15.71
C PHE A 99 0.04 -10.56 14.91
N LEU A 100 1.00 -9.73 14.49
CA LEU A 100 2.18 -10.20 13.77
C LEU A 100 3.02 -11.17 14.61
N GLU A 101 3.28 -10.89 15.88
CA GLU A 101 3.99 -11.80 16.78
C GLU A 101 3.32 -13.19 16.82
N SER A 102 1.97 -13.24 16.83
CA SER A 102 1.25 -14.50 16.78
C SER A 102 1.40 -15.23 15.45
N GLU A 103 1.42 -14.49 14.33
CA GLU A 103 1.66 -15.06 13.01
C GLU A 103 3.07 -15.63 12.86
N PHE A 104 4.04 -15.05 13.55
CA PHE A 104 5.40 -15.55 13.65
C PHE A 104 5.60 -16.59 14.78
N ASN A 105 4.50 -17.15 15.30
CA ASN A 105 4.50 -18.17 16.37
C ASN A 105 5.23 -17.73 17.64
N GLY A 106 5.26 -16.45 17.96
CA GLY A 106 5.98 -15.87 19.10
C GLY A 106 7.51 -15.98 19.01
N LYS A 107 8.05 -16.25 17.82
CA LYS A 107 9.51 -16.36 17.60
C LYS A 107 10.15 -15.04 17.19
N VAL A 108 9.35 -14.05 16.86
CA VAL A 108 9.78 -12.72 16.40
C VAL A 108 9.08 -11.65 17.21
N ASP A 109 9.83 -10.78 17.84
CA ASP A 109 9.30 -9.60 18.54
C ASP A 109 8.97 -8.50 17.51
N VAL A 110 7.85 -7.79 17.67
CA VAL A 110 7.46 -6.73 16.75
C VAL A 110 7.50 -5.37 17.42
N LYS A 111 8.39 -4.51 16.95
CA LYS A 111 8.52 -3.13 17.39
C LYS A 111 7.82 -2.17 16.46
N ILE A 112 7.09 -1.22 17.02
CA ILE A 112 6.43 -0.16 16.28
C ILE A 112 7.20 1.14 16.48
N VAL A 113 7.44 1.83 15.37
CA VAL A 113 8.06 3.17 15.39
C VAL A 113 7.22 4.14 14.59
N VAL A 114 7.07 5.36 15.13
CA VAL A 114 6.41 6.49 14.45
C VAL A 114 7.42 7.63 14.35
N PRO A 115 8.27 7.64 13.32
CA PRO A 115 9.29 8.66 13.13
C PRO A 115 8.69 10.05 12.87
N SER A 116 9.49 11.08 13.08
CA SER A 116 9.04 12.47 12.89
C SER A 116 8.93 12.89 11.41
N ASN A 117 9.55 12.14 10.50
CA ASN A 117 9.52 12.41 9.05
C ASN A 117 9.77 11.12 8.26
N TYR A 118 9.55 11.19 6.94
CA TYR A 118 9.75 10.05 6.02
C TYR A 118 11.22 9.72 5.78
N GLU A 119 12.13 10.69 5.89
CA GLU A 119 13.57 10.46 5.70
C GLU A 119 14.07 9.39 6.68
N ILE A 120 13.64 9.46 7.94
CA ILE A 120 14.02 8.45 8.96
C ILE A 120 13.51 7.06 8.58
N ILE A 121 12.31 6.96 8.01
CA ILE A 121 11.76 5.67 7.56
C ILE A 121 12.57 5.14 6.38
N ILE A 122 12.82 5.97 5.37
CA ILE A 122 13.52 5.58 4.15
C ILE A 122 14.95 5.16 4.44
N GLU A 123 15.68 5.95 5.22
CA GLU A 123 17.04 5.59 5.66
C GLU A 123 17.00 4.35 6.57
N GLY A 124 16.00 4.22 7.43
CA GLY A 124 15.79 3.03 8.25
C GLY A 124 15.60 1.76 7.41
N LEU A 125 14.77 1.80 6.37
CA LEU A 125 14.58 0.70 5.41
C LEU A 125 15.88 0.37 4.68
N LYS A 126 16.61 1.39 4.21
CA LYS A 126 17.86 1.24 3.47
C LYS A 126 18.96 0.56 4.27
N PHE A 127 19.05 0.85 5.55
CA PHE A 127 20.10 0.32 6.43
C PHE A 127 19.65 -0.81 7.34
N GLY A 128 18.43 -1.33 7.16
CA GLY A 128 17.89 -2.45 7.94
C GLY A 128 17.62 -2.11 9.41
N HIS A 129 17.32 -0.85 9.73
CA HIS A 129 16.86 -0.39 11.05
C HIS A 129 15.33 -0.34 11.16
N ILE A 130 14.66 -0.34 10.02
CA ILE A 130 13.22 -0.52 9.85
C ILE A 130 13.04 -1.61 8.81
N ASP A 131 12.29 -2.64 9.15
CA ASP A 131 12.10 -3.82 8.32
C ASP A 131 10.93 -3.67 7.35
N ALA A 132 9.90 -2.97 7.77
CA ALA A 132 8.76 -2.65 6.91
C ALA A 132 8.08 -1.36 7.35
N ALA A 133 7.28 -0.73 6.47
CA ALA A 133 6.58 0.49 6.82
C ALA A 133 5.30 0.71 6.01
N PHE A 134 4.30 1.34 6.66
CA PHE A 134 3.20 1.98 5.97
C PHE A 134 3.64 3.35 5.48
N MET A 135 3.42 3.64 4.20
CA MET A 135 3.90 4.88 3.57
C MET A 135 2.86 5.50 2.65
N ASP A 136 2.86 6.82 2.59
CA ASP A 136 2.15 7.56 1.55
C ASP A 136 2.75 7.23 0.17
N THR A 137 1.99 7.44 -0.90
CA THR A 137 2.35 7.09 -2.28
C THR A 137 3.70 7.66 -2.73
N GLY A 138 3.93 8.97 -2.52
CA GLY A 138 5.18 9.63 -2.89
C GLY A 138 6.40 9.11 -2.11
N PRO A 139 6.37 9.13 -0.76
CA PRO A 139 7.41 8.51 0.05
C PRO A 139 7.64 7.03 -0.25
N GLY A 140 6.59 6.27 -0.57
CA GLY A 140 6.71 4.87 -0.99
C GLY A 140 7.50 4.71 -2.28
N TRP A 141 7.29 5.61 -3.26
CA TRP A 141 8.10 5.65 -4.49
C TRP A 141 9.56 5.95 -4.19
N ILE A 142 9.82 6.94 -3.34
CA ILE A 142 11.19 7.31 -2.96
C ILE A 142 11.89 6.17 -2.20
N ALA A 143 11.16 5.43 -1.34
CA ALA A 143 11.70 4.26 -0.66
C ALA A 143 12.07 3.15 -1.64
N TYR A 144 11.23 2.90 -2.66
CA TYR A 144 11.52 1.96 -3.74
C TYR A 144 12.77 2.36 -4.51
N ASP A 145 12.88 3.62 -4.96
CA ASP A 145 13.98 4.11 -5.79
C ASP A 145 15.32 4.20 -5.02
N ARG A 146 15.30 4.69 -3.78
CA ARG A 146 16.53 5.00 -3.03
C ARG A 146 16.95 4.00 -1.97
N ALA A 147 16.00 3.26 -1.44
CA ALA A 147 16.28 2.28 -0.39
C ALA A 147 16.17 0.84 -0.90
N ASN A 148 15.87 0.62 -2.18
CA ASN A 148 15.51 -0.68 -2.75
C ASN A 148 14.39 -1.38 -1.96
N ALA A 149 13.53 -0.60 -1.28
CA ALA A 149 12.44 -1.16 -0.53
C ALA A 149 11.37 -1.71 -1.49
N GLU A 150 10.89 -2.92 -1.23
CA GLU A 150 9.87 -3.55 -2.06
C GLU A 150 8.48 -3.07 -1.65
N VAL A 151 7.68 -2.61 -2.61
CA VAL A 151 6.25 -2.36 -2.39
C VAL A 151 5.52 -3.68 -2.48
N VAL A 152 4.92 -4.12 -1.39
CA VAL A 152 4.29 -5.45 -1.31
C VAL A 152 2.78 -5.41 -1.15
N MET A 153 2.21 -4.32 -0.63
CA MET A 153 0.76 -4.16 -0.47
C MET A 153 0.30 -2.75 -0.84
N ALA A 154 -0.91 -2.66 -1.40
CA ALA A 154 -1.67 -1.42 -1.60
C ALA A 154 -2.82 -1.32 -0.59
N GLU A 155 -3.07 -0.14 -0.07
CA GLU A 155 -4.26 0.18 0.72
C GLU A 155 -5.52 0.09 -0.15
N VAL A 156 -6.56 -0.57 0.36
CA VAL A 156 -7.92 -0.50 -0.21
C VAL A 156 -8.81 0.31 0.71
N LYS A 157 -9.43 1.36 0.19
CA LYS A 157 -10.34 2.22 0.93
C LYS A 157 -11.64 2.44 0.16
N LYS A 158 -12.78 2.13 0.76
CA LYS A 158 -14.09 2.14 0.10
C LYS A 158 -14.10 1.35 -1.22
N GLY A 159 -13.44 0.18 -1.22
CA GLY A 159 -13.31 -0.70 -2.39
C GLY A 159 -12.44 -0.17 -3.52
N LYS A 160 -11.58 0.85 -3.27
CA LYS A 160 -10.72 1.47 -4.27
C LYS A 160 -9.27 1.47 -3.81
N VAL A 161 -8.35 1.35 -4.77
CA VAL A 161 -6.89 1.43 -4.59
C VAL A 161 -6.33 2.79 -5.01
N GLY A 162 -7.14 3.83 -4.97
CA GLY A 162 -6.76 5.20 -5.33
C GLY A 162 -7.95 6.09 -5.62
N TYR A 163 -7.67 7.30 -6.03
CA TYR A 163 -8.62 8.34 -6.41
C TYR A 163 -8.05 9.15 -7.59
N TYR A 164 -8.86 9.99 -8.23
CA TYR A 164 -8.40 10.72 -9.41
C TYR A 164 -7.92 12.13 -9.08
N ALA A 165 -6.76 12.51 -9.61
CA ALA A 165 -6.35 13.90 -9.65
C ALA A 165 -7.25 14.65 -10.63
N THR A 166 -7.78 15.78 -10.18
CA THR A 166 -8.82 16.53 -10.90
C THR A 166 -8.50 18.02 -10.92
N VAL A 167 -8.74 18.65 -12.05
CA VAL A 167 -8.74 20.09 -12.20
C VAL A 167 -10.16 20.61 -12.04
N TRP A 168 -10.34 21.55 -11.12
CA TRP A 168 -11.63 22.14 -10.78
C TRP A 168 -11.69 23.60 -11.27
N GLN A 169 -12.86 24.02 -11.74
CA GLN A 169 -13.20 25.41 -12.08
C GLN A 169 -14.56 25.77 -11.49
N ARG A 170 -14.87 27.06 -11.45
CA ARG A 170 -16.24 27.50 -11.14
C ARG A 170 -17.22 27.08 -12.27
N ALA A 171 -18.47 26.88 -11.93
CA ALA A 171 -19.50 26.43 -12.86
C ALA A 171 -19.74 27.41 -14.03
N ASP A 172 -19.48 28.68 -13.82
CA ASP A 172 -19.61 29.76 -14.81
C ASP A 172 -18.38 29.95 -15.72
N SER A 173 -17.24 29.32 -15.41
CA SER A 173 -16.02 29.31 -16.24
C SER A 173 -16.14 28.29 -17.38
N ASN A 174 -15.28 28.38 -18.40
CA ASN A 174 -15.34 27.51 -19.60
C ASN A 174 -14.00 26.90 -20.00
N TYR A 175 -13.11 26.63 -19.05
CA TYR A 175 -11.89 25.89 -19.32
C TYR A 175 -12.21 24.42 -19.64
N SER A 176 -11.45 23.82 -20.55
CA SER A 176 -11.66 22.48 -21.08
C SER A 176 -10.48 21.51 -20.87
N SER A 177 -9.30 22.04 -20.49
CA SER A 177 -8.07 21.25 -20.30
C SER A 177 -7.21 21.87 -19.21
N ILE A 178 -6.37 21.05 -18.57
CA ILE A 178 -5.32 21.53 -17.66
C ILE A 178 -4.33 22.48 -18.38
N ASP A 179 -4.14 22.34 -19.69
CA ASP A 179 -3.20 23.15 -20.44
C ASP A 179 -3.54 24.66 -20.35
N GLU A 180 -4.82 24.97 -20.18
CA GLU A 180 -5.32 26.34 -19.98
C GLU A 180 -5.01 26.88 -18.57
N ALA A 181 -4.38 26.11 -17.69
CA ALA A 181 -3.87 26.64 -16.43
C ALA A 181 -2.64 27.55 -16.65
N ILE A 182 -1.90 27.35 -17.75
CA ILE A 182 -0.74 28.17 -18.09
C ILE A 182 -1.19 29.60 -18.34
N GLY A 183 -0.50 30.56 -17.70
CA GLY A 183 -0.83 31.98 -17.76
C GLY A 183 -2.04 32.41 -16.92
N ASN A 184 -2.68 31.51 -16.21
CA ASN A 184 -3.84 31.80 -15.37
C ASN A 184 -3.50 31.70 -13.86
N LYS A 185 -4.48 32.04 -13.00
CA LYS A 185 -4.35 31.99 -11.54
C LYS A 185 -4.80 30.62 -11.03
N VAL A 186 -3.94 29.93 -10.29
CA VAL A 186 -4.20 28.56 -9.86
C VAL A 186 -3.97 28.35 -8.37
N ALA A 187 -4.70 27.42 -7.78
CA ALA A 187 -4.49 26.98 -6.41
C ALA A 187 -4.05 25.50 -6.37
N PHE A 188 -2.94 25.28 -5.70
CA PHE A 188 -2.44 23.95 -5.31
C PHE A 188 -2.82 23.63 -3.87
N THR A 189 -2.78 22.34 -3.47
CA THR A 189 -3.00 21.96 -2.07
C THR A 189 -1.75 22.18 -1.21
N SER A 190 -0.70 21.43 -1.48
CA SER A 190 0.64 21.57 -0.87
C SER A 190 1.68 21.11 -1.88
N ILE A 191 2.93 21.49 -1.69
CA ILE A 191 4.02 21.14 -2.63
C ILE A 191 4.26 19.62 -2.71
N THR A 192 3.89 18.86 -1.69
CA THR A 192 3.97 17.38 -1.66
C THR A 192 2.62 16.71 -1.91
N GLY A 193 1.58 17.48 -2.22
CA GLY A 193 0.22 16.99 -2.43
C GLY A 193 0.11 16.17 -3.72
N SER A 194 -0.17 14.88 -3.62
CA SER A 194 -0.17 13.97 -4.77
C SER A 194 -1.13 14.41 -5.89
N SER A 195 -2.42 14.61 -5.59
CA SER A 195 -3.41 15.04 -6.60
C SER A 195 -3.51 16.55 -6.75
N GLY A 196 -3.06 17.30 -5.75
CA GLY A 196 -3.17 18.76 -5.76
C GLY A 196 -1.90 19.48 -6.20
N PHE A 197 -0.82 18.77 -6.51
CA PHE A 197 0.43 19.35 -6.99
C PHE A 197 1.24 18.37 -7.86
N VAL A 198 1.70 17.24 -7.32
CA VAL A 198 2.63 16.34 -8.04
C VAL A 198 2.05 15.88 -9.37
N ARG A 199 0.84 15.35 -9.37
CA ARG A 199 0.18 14.88 -10.59
C ARG A 199 -0.11 16.02 -11.57
N PRO A 200 -0.73 17.15 -11.18
CA PRO A 200 -1.00 18.27 -12.07
C PRO A 200 0.28 18.87 -12.67
N VAL A 201 1.24 19.25 -11.83
CA VAL A 201 2.47 19.89 -12.32
C VAL A 201 3.32 18.92 -13.13
N GLY A 202 3.45 17.67 -12.66
CA GLY A 202 4.11 16.62 -13.42
C GLY A 202 3.47 16.39 -14.79
N THR A 203 2.14 16.45 -14.90
CA THR A 203 1.42 16.38 -16.19
C THR A 203 1.77 17.55 -17.10
N LEU A 204 1.86 18.78 -16.57
CA LEU A 204 2.24 19.96 -17.35
C LEU A 204 3.71 19.90 -17.81
N VAL A 205 4.60 19.38 -16.97
CA VAL A 205 6.01 19.15 -17.32
C VAL A 205 6.13 18.06 -18.39
N ASP A 206 5.45 16.93 -18.21
CA ASP A 206 5.44 15.81 -19.18
C ASP A 206 4.93 16.23 -20.56
N ARG A 207 3.94 17.15 -20.60
CA ARG A 207 3.43 17.75 -21.85
C ARG A 207 4.33 18.85 -22.42
N GLY A 208 5.44 19.20 -21.76
CA GLY A 208 6.34 20.27 -22.18
C GLY A 208 5.78 21.71 -22.05
N LEU A 209 4.71 21.86 -21.26
CA LEU A 209 4.07 23.15 -20.99
C LEU A 209 4.76 23.92 -19.85
N ILE A 210 5.42 23.21 -18.98
CA ILE A 210 6.34 23.76 -17.96
C ILE A 210 7.71 23.17 -18.22
N THR A 211 8.71 24.04 -18.31
CA THR A 211 10.12 23.63 -18.39
C THR A 211 10.82 24.01 -17.10
N VAL A 212 11.41 23.03 -16.43
CA VAL A 212 12.21 23.26 -15.22
C VAL A 212 13.69 23.26 -15.61
N ASP A 213 14.35 24.40 -15.47
CA ASP A 213 15.77 24.57 -15.79
C ASP A 213 16.60 24.52 -14.50
N GLY A 214 16.99 23.30 -14.11
CA GLY A 214 17.73 22.98 -12.90
C GLY A 214 17.21 21.72 -12.21
N ASP A 215 17.91 21.31 -11.15
CA ASP A 215 17.72 20.03 -10.45
C ASP A 215 17.26 20.19 -8.99
N ASP A 216 16.84 21.39 -8.59
CA ASP A 216 16.44 21.70 -7.23
C ASP A 216 15.05 22.33 -7.13
N ILE A 217 14.56 22.47 -5.89
CA ILE A 217 13.26 23.06 -5.58
C ILE A 217 13.17 24.55 -5.97
N VAL A 218 14.30 25.25 -6.05
CA VAL A 218 14.33 26.67 -6.43
C VAL A 218 14.04 26.80 -7.91
N ALA A 219 14.64 25.92 -8.73
CA ALA A 219 14.36 25.85 -10.17
C ALA A 219 12.89 25.51 -10.43
N LEU A 220 12.31 24.54 -9.69
CA LEU A 220 10.90 24.21 -9.78
C LEU A 220 10.01 25.41 -9.42
N LYS A 221 10.28 26.08 -8.30
CA LYS A 221 9.51 27.29 -7.90
C LYS A 221 9.61 28.40 -8.94
N LYS A 222 10.78 28.60 -9.52
CA LYS A 222 10.95 29.57 -10.61
C LYS A 222 10.08 29.20 -11.82
N ALA A 223 10.12 27.94 -12.25
CA ALA A 223 9.30 27.46 -13.36
C ALA A 223 7.80 27.67 -13.12
N LEU A 224 7.30 27.45 -11.89
CA LEU A 224 5.92 27.75 -11.54
C LEU A 224 5.60 29.24 -11.63
N ASN A 225 6.49 30.12 -11.14
CA ASN A 225 6.31 31.58 -11.26
C ASN A 225 6.31 32.07 -12.72
N ASP A 226 7.11 31.44 -13.55
CA ASP A 226 7.19 31.80 -14.98
C ASP A 226 5.99 31.27 -15.80
N SER A 227 5.33 30.20 -15.31
CA SER A 227 4.25 29.52 -16.04
C SER A 227 2.84 29.98 -15.67
N PHE A 228 2.61 30.50 -14.47
CA PHE A 228 1.29 30.94 -14.01
C PHE A 228 1.28 32.46 -13.79
N GLU A 229 0.16 33.12 -14.08
CA GLU A 229 -0.03 34.53 -13.70
C GLU A 229 0.09 34.68 -12.17
N TYR A 230 -0.48 33.74 -11.46
CA TYR A 230 -0.40 33.64 -10.00
C TYR A 230 -0.62 32.19 -9.58
N HIS A 231 0.11 31.73 -8.57
CA HIS A 231 -0.17 30.47 -7.94
C HIS A 231 -0.08 30.57 -6.42
N VAL A 232 -0.85 29.72 -5.75
CA VAL A 232 -0.89 29.70 -4.27
C VAL A 232 -1.05 28.25 -3.77
N PHE A 233 -0.41 27.96 -2.66
CA PHE A 233 -0.63 26.74 -1.91
C PHE A 233 -1.64 27.00 -0.81
N GLY A 234 -2.82 26.37 -0.90
CA GLY A 234 -3.89 26.52 0.09
C GLY A 234 -3.61 25.81 1.43
N GLY A 235 -2.63 24.89 1.46
CA GLY A 235 -2.35 24.05 2.63
C GLY A 235 -3.27 22.83 2.75
N GLY A 236 -4.17 22.61 1.78
CA GLY A 236 -5.08 21.46 1.73
C GLY A 236 -6.22 21.64 0.73
N TYR A 237 -6.99 20.57 0.50
CA TYR A 237 -8.07 20.56 -0.48
C TYR A 237 -9.14 21.63 -0.24
N LYS A 238 -9.60 21.75 1.03
CA LYS A 238 -10.66 22.69 1.40
C LYS A 238 -10.28 24.11 1.03
N ALA A 239 -9.12 24.58 1.47
CA ALA A 239 -8.66 25.93 1.22
C ALA A 239 -8.41 26.21 -0.26
N ALA A 240 -7.84 25.25 -1.03
CA ALA A 240 -7.67 25.40 -2.47
C ALA A 240 -9.02 25.58 -3.18
N LEU A 241 -10.05 24.79 -2.81
CA LEU A 241 -11.40 24.92 -3.37
C LEU A 241 -12.10 26.22 -2.92
N GLU A 242 -11.87 26.68 -1.70
CA GLU A 242 -12.41 27.96 -1.21
C GLU A 242 -11.81 29.15 -1.96
N LEU A 243 -10.52 29.12 -2.31
CA LEU A 243 -9.88 30.11 -3.18
C LEU A 243 -10.49 30.16 -4.58
N LEU A 244 -10.89 29.01 -5.11
CA LEU A 244 -11.59 28.91 -6.38
C LEU A 244 -13.03 29.49 -6.28
N LEU A 245 -13.77 29.10 -5.24
CA LEU A 245 -15.16 29.56 -5.02
C LEU A 245 -15.27 31.06 -4.84
N ASN A 246 -14.32 31.66 -4.13
CA ASN A 246 -14.33 33.12 -3.89
C ASN A 246 -13.74 33.93 -5.07
N GLY A 247 -13.29 33.27 -6.16
CA GLY A 247 -12.75 33.92 -7.36
C GLY A 247 -11.31 34.42 -7.25
N SER A 248 -10.58 34.06 -6.19
CA SER A 248 -9.16 34.40 -6.05
C SER A 248 -8.28 33.72 -7.11
N VAL A 249 -8.71 32.54 -7.56
CA VAL A 249 -8.07 31.76 -8.64
C VAL A 249 -9.11 31.29 -9.66
N GLU A 250 -8.65 30.90 -10.83
CA GLU A 250 -9.49 30.40 -11.93
C GLU A 250 -9.59 28.89 -11.96
N MET A 251 -8.54 28.19 -11.51
CA MET A 251 -8.52 26.73 -11.36
C MET A 251 -7.95 26.32 -10.02
N ALA A 252 -8.43 25.19 -9.50
CA ALA A 252 -7.86 24.55 -8.33
C ALA A 252 -7.59 23.08 -8.61
N PHE A 253 -6.45 22.59 -8.14
CA PHE A 253 -6.05 21.19 -8.29
C PHE A 253 -6.35 20.42 -7.02
N GLY A 254 -6.84 19.19 -7.19
CA GLY A 254 -7.19 18.36 -6.04
C GLY A 254 -7.66 16.97 -6.44
N SER A 255 -8.35 16.32 -5.52
CA SER A 255 -8.93 15.01 -5.76
C SER A 255 -10.37 15.12 -6.26
N ASP A 256 -10.83 14.11 -7.01
CA ASP A 256 -12.22 13.99 -7.48
C ASP A 256 -13.24 13.88 -6.34
N ILE A 257 -12.82 13.40 -5.17
CA ILE A 257 -13.64 13.26 -3.97
C ILE A 257 -13.58 14.47 -3.02
N ALA A 258 -12.71 15.44 -3.29
CA ALA A 258 -12.49 16.57 -2.38
C ALA A 258 -13.74 17.46 -2.20
N PRO A 259 -14.51 17.83 -3.24
CA PRO A 259 -15.71 18.63 -3.06
C PRO A 259 -16.74 17.95 -2.15
N GLU A 260 -17.02 16.66 -2.35
CA GLU A 260 -17.96 15.91 -1.53
C GLU A 260 -17.53 15.88 -0.03
N LYS A 261 -16.23 15.74 0.19
CA LYS A 261 -15.67 15.60 1.55
C LYS A 261 -15.62 16.91 2.33
N TYR A 262 -15.41 18.06 1.65
CA TYR A 262 -15.03 19.31 2.32
C TYR A 262 -16.00 20.47 2.10
N LEU A 263 -16.94 20.37 1.16
CA LEU A 263 -17.84 21.45 0.77
C LEU A 263 -19.30 21.09 1.00
N THR A 264 -20.15 22.12 1.22
CA THR A 264 -21.60 21.92 1.26
C THR A 264 -22.16 21.63 -0.13
N PRO A 265 -23.37 21.02 -0.27
CA PRO A 265 -23.98 20.76 -1.56
C PRO A 265 -24.12 22.02 -2.43
N GLU A 266 -24.42 23.18 -1.84
CA GLU A 266 -24.54 24.47 -2.53
C GLU A 266 -23.20 24.95 -3.08
N GLN A 267 -22.10 24.72 -2.35
CA GLN A 267 -20.73 25.01 -2.81
C GLN A 267 -20.30 24.05 -3.92
N GLN A 268 -20.62 22.75 -3.79
CA GLN A 268 -20.34 21.75 -4.82
C GLN A 268 -21.02 22.10 -6.14
N ALA A 269 -22.26 22.59 -6.12
CA ALA A 269 -23.01 23.00 -7.31
C ALA A 269 -22.36 24.20 -8.04
N GLN A 270 -21.48 24.95 -7.39
CA GLN A 270 -20.73 26.07 -7.98
C GLN A 270 -19.43 25.62 -8.66
N LEU A 271 -19.11 24.35 -8.63
CA LEU A 271 -17.89 23.78 -9.22
C LEU A 271 -18.23 22.82 -10.36
N LYS A 272 -17.32 22.75 -11.32
CA LYS A 272 -17.30 21.69 -12.32
C LYS A 272 -15.88 21.25 -12.64
N LYS A 273 -15.73 20.02 -13.11
CA LYS A 273 -14.45 19.49 -13.55
C LYS A 273 -14.02 20.12 -14.87
N VAL A 274 -12.76 20.48 -14.95
CA VAL A 274 -12.08 20.81 -16.22
C VAL A 274 -11.52 19.52 -16.83
N ASP A 275 -10.72 18.78 -16.03
CA ASP A 275 -9.96 17.64 -16.50
C ASP A 275 -9.80 16.59 -15.39
N THR A 276 -9.52 15.34 -15.77
CA THR A 276 -9.15 14.24 -14.89
C THR A 276 -7.78 13.71 -15.29
N LEU A 277 -6.78 13.96 -14.46
CA LEU A 277 -5.37 13.75 -14.80
C LEU A 277 -4.86 12.32 -14.55
N GLY A 278 -5.75 11.41 -14.22
CA GLY A 278 -5.45 10.02 -13.96
C GLY A 278 -5.46 9.64 -12.48
N LEU A 279 -5.21 8.37 -12.23
CA LEU A 279 -5.24 7.79 -10.89
C LEU A 279 -4.07 8.27 -10.04
N VAL A 280 -4.36 8.67 -8.82
CA VAL A 280 -3.38 8.79 -7.73
C VAL A 280 -3.54 7.53 -6.89
N PRO A 281 -2.53 6.66 -6.84
CA PRO A 281 -2.60 5.42 -6.09
C PRO A 281 -2.81 5.66 -4.59
N SER A 282 -3.42 4.69 -3.93
CA SER A 282 -3.50 4.67 -2.46
C SER A 282 -2.14 4.42 -1.83
N HIS A 283 -2.08 4.54 -0.51
CA HIS A 283 -0.88 4.29 0.26
C HIS A 283 -0.40 2.86 0.13
N VAL A 284 0.85 2.60 0.49
CA VAL A 284 1.51 1.32 0.32
C VAL A 284 2.09 0.81 1.64
N PHE A 285 2.27 -0.51 1.71
CA PHE A 285 3.13 -1.15 2.69
C PHE A 285 4.38 -1.64 1.96
N VAL A 286 5.54 -1.23 2.47
CA VAL A 286 6.84 -1.55 1.89
C VAL A 286 7.66 -2.40 2.85
N VAL A 287 8.57 -3.20 2.32
CA VAL A 287 9.51 -4.02 3.09
C VAL A 287 10.94 -3.72 2.70
N SER A 288 11.86 -3.82 3.65
CA SER A 288 13.29 -3.64 3.41
C SER A 288 13.85 -4.78 2.56
N ASP A 289 14.78 -4.45 1.66
CA ASP A 289 15.55 -5.44 0.90
C ASP A 289 16.42 -6.35 1.79
N SER A 290 16.72 -5.92 3.01
CA SER A 290 17.52 -6.69 3.98
C SER A 290 16.83 -7.95 4.51
N LEU A 291 15.50 -8.04 4.43
CA LEU A 291 14.74 -9.23 4.83
C LEU A 291 14.88 -10.35 3.80
N SER A 292 14.98 -11.59 4.25
CA SER A 292 14.94 -12.73 3.33
C SER A 292 13.57 -12.86 2.63
N ASP A 293 13.55 -13.43 1.43
CA ASP A 293 12.33 -13.68 0.67
C ASP A 293 11.30 -14.48 1.48
N LYS A 294 11.77 -15.44 2.30
CA LYS A 294 10.91 -16.23 3.18
C LYS A 294 10.21 -15.37 4.22
N THR A 295 10.95 -14.47 4.88
CA THR A 295 10.40 -13.58 5.90
C THR A 295 9.48 -12.54 5.27
N LYS A 296 9.85 -11.97 4.10
CA LYS A 296 8.99 -11.08 3.31
C LYS A 296 7.67 -11.74 2.94
N GLN A 297 7.72 -12.97 2.37
CA GLN A 297 6.51 -13.68 1.98
C GLN A 297 5.61 -13.99 3.18
N HIS A 298 6.19 -14.44 4.30
CA HIS A 298 5.40 -14.72 5.51
C HIS A 298 4.75 -13.44 6.07
N LEU A 299 5.45 -12.30 6.02
CA LEU A 299 4.89 -11.00 6.41
C LEU A 299 3.73 -10.61 5.48
N VAL A 300 3.88 -10.78 4.17
CA VAL A 300 2.81 -10.51 3.18
C VAL A 300 1.60 -11.40 3.44
N ASP A 301 1.79 -12.70 3.65
CA ASP A 301 0.72 -13.66 3.94
C ASP A 301 -0.02 -13.27 5.24
N SER A 302 0.72 -12.86 6.27
CA SER A 302 0.16 -12.35 7.52
C SER A 302 -0.65 -11.07 7.32
N MET A 303 -0.13 -10.14 6.51
CA MET A 303 -0.85 -8.90 6.18
C MET A 303 -2.15 -9.17 5.40
N VAL A 304 -2.18 -10.16 4.52
CA VAL A 304 -3.40 -10.58 3.80
C VAL A 304 -4.49 -11.08 4.77
N LYS A 305 -4.12 -11.77 5.86
CA LYS A 305 -5.07 -12.23 6.88
C LYS A 305 -5.81 -11.09 7.57
N LEU A 306 -5.25 -9.88 7.63
CA LEU A 306 -5.95 -8.69 8.13
C LEU A 306 -7.19 -8.31 7.32
N ASN A 307 -7.35 -8.83 6.11
CA ASN A 307 -8.57 -8.66 5.31
C ASN A 307 -9.75 -9.51 5.83
N HIS A 308 -9.46 -10.56 6.63
CA HIS A 308 -10.50 -11.40 7.20
C HIS A 308 -11.27 -10.68 8.32
N GLN A 309 -12.56 -10.92 8.43
CA GLN A 309 -13.45 -10.25 9.38
C GLN A 309 -12.97 -10.29 10.84
N ASP A 310 -12.28 -11.37 11.23
CA ASP A 310 -11.80 -11.56 12.60
C ASP A 310 -10.63 -10.63 12.97
N TYR A 311 -9.86 -10.18 11.99
CA TYR A 311 -8.67 -9.34 12.16
C TYR A 311 -8.82 -7.94 11.55
N ASN A 312 -9.83 -7.72 10.71
CA ASN A 312 -9.97 -6.48 9.93
C ASN A 312 -10.10 -5.22 10.81
N GLN A 313 -10.60 -5.36 12.04
CA GLN A 313 -10.65 -4.23 12.97
C GLN A 313 -9.26 -3.72 13.32
N ILE A 314 -8.24 -4.59 13.42
CA ILE A 314 -6.84 -4.19 13.65
C ILE A 314 -6.37 -3.27 12.53
N LEU A 315 -6.59 -3.66 11.27
CA LEU A 315 -6.21 -2.87 10.10
C LEU A 315 -6.90 -1.51 10.08
N LYS A 316 -8.20 -1.47 10.38
CA LYS A 316 -8.98 -0.21 10.46
C LYS A 316 -8.46 0.71 11.55
N ASP A 317 -8.10 0.15 12.70
CA ASP A 317 -7.65 0.94 13.85
C ASP A 317 -6.26 1.54 13.62
N VAL A 318 -5.33 0.79 13.03
CA VAL A 318 -3.94 1.24 12.84
C VAL A 318 -3.74 2.05 11.57
N TYR A 319 -4.51 1.79 10.50
CA TYR A 319 -4.26 2.38 9.20
C TYR A 319 -5.49 3.03 8.55
N GLY A 320 -6.68 2.71 9.03
CA GLY A 320 -7.94 3.21 8.47
C GLY A 320 -8.27 2.64 7.09
N ALA A 321 -7.66 1.52 6.72
CA ALA A 321 -7.90 0.80 5.48
C ALA A 321 -9.01 -0.25 5.65
N ASP A 322 -9.73 -0.54 4.58
CA ASP A 322 -10.74 -1.61 4.56
C ASP A 322 -10.10 -2.97 4.24
N ALA A 323 -9.02 -2.97 3.44
CA ALA A 323 -8.25 -4.15 3.08
C ALA A 323 -6.84 -3.75 2.62
N LEU A 324 -5.97 -4.75 2.47
CA LEU A 324 -4.68 -4.68 1.83
C LEU A 324 -4.66 -5.62 0.61
N LEU A 325 -4.15 -5.14 -0.51
CA LEU A 325 -4.05 -5.90 -1.76
C LEU A 325 -2.57 -6.12 -2.12
N PRO A 326 -2.09 -7.37 -2.27
CA PRO A 326 -0.75 -7.63 -2.75
C PRO A 326 -0.48 -6.95 -4.09
N THR A 327 0.68 -6.29 -4.23
CA THR A 327 1.05 -5.53 -5.42
C THR A 327 2.57 -5.36 -5.52
N THR A 328 3.04 -4.66 -6.56
CA THR A 328 4.43 -4.21 -6.69
C THR A 328 4.49 -2.71 -6.93
N ALA A 329 5.69 -2.13 -6.84
CA ALA A 329 5.88 -0.71 -7.13
C ALA A 329 5.45 -0.36 -8.56
N GLU A 330 5.84 -1.16 -9.54
CA GLU A 330 5.53 -0.94 -10.96
C GLU A 330 4.02 -1.00 -11.23
N MET A 331 3.34 -1.97 -10.61
CA MET A 331 1.91 -2.17 -10.83
C MET A 331 1.05 -1.09 -10.18
N HIS A 332 1.45 -0.60 -9.00
CA HIS A 332 0.61 0.29 -8.22
C HIS A 332 1.05 1.76 -8.29
N ILE A 333 2.31 2.05 -7.95
CA ILE A 333 2.77 3.44 -7.79
C ILE A 333 3.68 3.94 -8.93
N GLY A 334 4.16 3.08 -9.83
CA GLY A 334 5.14 3.44 -10.86
C GLY A 334 4.67 4.55 -11.80
N ASN A 335 3.42 4.51 -12.25
CA ASN A 335 2.87 5.59 -13.09
C ASN A 335 2.83 6.95 -12.35
N PHE A 336 2.58 6.93 -11.04
CA PHE A 336 2.63 8.15 -10.24
C PHE A 336 4.08 8.60 -9.98
N GLY A 337 4.97 7.66 -9.70
CA GLY A 337 6.38 7.91 -9.43
C GLY A 337 7.07 8.66 -10.57
N GLN A 338 6.78 8.29 -11.82
CA GLN A 338 7.29 9.00 -13.01
C GLN A 338 6.98 10.50 -13.00
N TYR A 339 5.81 10.92 -12.50
CA TYR A 339 5.49 12.35 -12.39
C TYR A 339 6.22 13.03 -11.23
N LEU A 340 6.51 12.30 -10.16
CA LEU A 340 7.31 12.81 -9.05
C LEU A 340 8.76 13.05 -9.50
N ASP A 341 9.33 12.14 -10.30
CA ASP A 341 10.69 12.21 -10.82
C ASP A 341 10.90 13.40 -11.79
N LEU A 342 9.82 13.90 -12.44
CA LEU A 342 9.87 15.10 -13.27
C LEU A 342 9.98 16.40 -12.46
N LEU A 343 9.82 16.36 -11.13
CA LEU A 343 9.75 17.53 -10.26
C LEU A 343 11.01 17.65 -9.38
N PRO A 344 12.06 18.34 -9.83
CA PRO A 344 13.31 18.42 -9.11
C PRO A 344 13.15 19.03 -7.72
N GLY A 345 13.84 18.45 -6.75
CA GLY A 345 13.82 18.89 -5.36
C GLY A 345 12.56 18.54 -4.58
N ILE A 346 11.52 17.94 -5.22
CA ILE A 346 10.27 17.56 -4.56
C ILE A 346 10.49 16.49 -3.49
N GLU A 347 11.44 15.61 -3.73
CA GLU A 347 11.82 14.59 -2.79
C GLU A 347 12.31 15.16 -1.47
N LYS A 348 13.25 16.09 -1.52
CA LYS A 348 13.73 16.80 -0.32
C LYS A 348 12.60 17.54 0.38
N ALA A 349 11.68 18.15 -0.38
CA ALA A 349 10.48 18.77 0.16
C ALA A 349 9.55 17.75 0.84
N THR A 350 9.51 16.51 0.39
CA THR A 350 8.75 15.42 1.01
C THR A 350 9.33 15.03 2.37
N PHE A 351 10.64 15.06 2.52
CA PHE A 351 11.30 14.79 3.79
C PHE A 351 11.11 15.91 4.81
N ASP A 352 11.17 17.15 4.37
CA ASP A 352 11.14 18.35 5.23
C ASP A 352 9.79 19.08 5.16
N LYS A 353 8.71 18.31 5.32
CA LYS A 353 7.31 18.77 5.17
C LYS A 353 6.97 20.05 5.96
N LYS A 354 7.67 20.31 7.07
CA LYS A 354 7.43 21.51 7.91
C LYS A 354 7.98 22.82 7.32
N ASN A 355 8.97 22.75 6.41
CA ASN A 355 9.69 23.94 5.93
C ASN A 355 9.23 24.43 4.55
N TYR A 356 8.47 23.63 3.80
CA TYR A 356 8.10 23.94 2.41
C TYR A 356 6.65 24.33 2.18
N ASP A 357 5.76 24.12 3.18
CA ASP A 357 4.32 24.37 3.04
C ASP A 357 3.88 25.84 3.23
N LEU A 358 4.80 26.76 3.46
CA LEU A 358 4.46 28.18 3.63
C LEU A 358 5.12 29.03 2.53
N PRO A 359 4.33 29.69 1.68
CA PRO A 359 4.82 30.86 0.97
C PRO A 359 5.07 31.97 2.02
N LYS A 360 6.30 32.45 2.11
CA LYS A 360 6.57 33.75 2.71
C LYS A 360 6.40 34.83 1.67
#